data_d47be2a784a112f3681f6ceea56d4b93
#
_entry.id   d47be2a784a112f3681f6ceea56d4b93
#
_cell.length_a   1.000
_cell.length_b   1.000
_cell.length_c   1.000
_cell.angle_alpha   90.00
_cell.angle_beta   90.00
_cell.angle_gamma   90.00
#
_symmetry.space_group_name_H-M   'P 1'
#
loop_
_entity.id
_entity.type
_entity.pdbx_description
1 polymer ?
#
loop_
_entity_poly.entity_id
_entity_poly.type
_entity_poly.pdbx_seq_one_letter_code
_entity_poly.pdbx_strand_id
1 'polypeptide(L)'
;MKLSVFPSSIETSRALILRLVEIMNEEPDRVFNIAVSGGNTPALMFDLWANEYMEITPWDRMRIYWVDERCVPPDDSDSNYGMMRNLLLGITPILYENVFRIRGEAKPAKEAVRYSELVRQQVPFKRGWPEFDIIQIGRAH
;
A
#
# COMPACT_ATOMS: atom_id res chain seq x y z
N MET A 1 18.94 0.45 6.92
CA MET A 1 17.77 -0.38 7.32
C MET A 1 18.26 -1.65 8.00
N LYS A 2 17.66 -1.96 9.11
CA LYS A 2 18.03 -3.16 9.86
C LYS A 2 17.28 -4.37 9.30
N LEU A 3 17.98 -5.40 8.88
CA LEU A 3 17.38 -6.64 8.42
C LEU A 3 17.04 -7.52 9.63
N SER A 4 15.79 -7.95 9.71
CA SER A 4 15.33 -8.90 10.72
C SER A 4 14.77 -10.15 10.04
N VAL A 5 15.07 -11.30 10.60
CA VAL A 5 14.60 -12.59 10.08
C VAL A 5 13.70 -13.23 11.14
N PHE A 6 12.50 -13.66 10.72
CA PHE A 6 11.50 -14.26 11.60
C PHE A 6 11.15 -15.66 11.10
N PRO A 7 10.73 -16.57 12.00
CA PRO A 7 10.52 -17.99 11.64
C PRO A 7 9.32 -18.25 10.72
N SER A 8 8.38 -17.31 10.59
CA SER A 8 7.20 -17.51 9.73
C SER A 8 6.79 -16.24 9.00
N SER A 9 6.04 -16.40 7.90
CA SER A 9 5.48 -15.29 7.15
C SER A 9 4.52 -14.46 8.00
N ILE A 10 3.76 -15.10 8.88
CA ILE A 10 2.84 -14.43 9.79
C ILE A 10 3.59 -13.54 10.78
N GLU A 11 4.63 -14.08 11.42
CA GLU A 11 5.45 -13.32 12.37
C GLU A 11 6.20 -12.19 11.70
N THR A 12 6.72 -12.42 10.50
CA THR A 12 7.37 -11.39 9.70
C THR A 12 6.39 -10.25 9.37
N SER A 13 5.18 -10.60 8.94
CA SER A 13 4.15 -9.62 8.60
C SER A 13 3.74 -8.81 9.84
N ARG A 14 3.53 -9.46 10.98
CA ARG A 14 3.20 -8.77 12.24
C ARG A 14 4.29 -7.80 12.66
N ALA A 15 5.54 -8.24 12.62
CA ALA A 15 6.67 -7.40 12.99
C ALA A 15 6.78 -6.18 12.06
N LEU A 16 6.58 -6.38 10.78
CA LEU A 16 6.61 -5.28 9.81
C LEU A 16 5.49 -4.28 10.04
N ILE A 17 4.26 -4.74 10.23
CA ILE A 17 3.12 -3.87 10.51
C ILE A 17 3.36 -3.05 11.77
N LEU A 18 3.80 -3.69 12.86
CA LEU A 18 4.10 -2.99 14.11
C LEU A 18 5.17 -1.94 13.92
N ARG A 19 6.23 -2.24 13.17
CA ARG A 19 7.29 -1.26 12.91
C ARG A 19 6.79 -0.07 12.11
N LEU A 20 5.95 -0.31 11.11
CA LEU A 20 5.35 0.76 10.31
C LEU A 20 4.45 1.66 11.16
N VAL A 21 3.62 1.06 12.00
CA VAL A 21 2.74 1.81 12.91
C VAL A 21 3.56 2.62 13.91
N GLU A 22 4.63 2.07 14.46
CA GLU A 22 5.54 2.80 15.35
C GLU A 22 6.13 4.03 14.65
N ILE A 23 6.65 3.86 13.44
CA ILE A 23 7.23 4.96 12.67
C ILE A 23 6.19 6.05 12.43
N MET A 24 4.98 5.67 12.03
CA MET A 24 3.91 6.63 11.79
C MET A 24 3.51 7.38 13.07
N ASN A 25 3.50 6.72 14.19
CA ASN A 25 3.15 7.34 15.48
C ASN A 25 4.27 8.19 16.08
N GLU A 26 5.50 7.99 15.66
CA GLU A 26 6.64 8.85 16.03
C GLU A 26 6.57 10.22 15.34
N GLU A 27 5.84 10.32 14.22
CA GLU A 27 5.71 11.56 13.44
C GLU A 27 4.24 11.90 13.24
N PRO A 28 3.53 12.36 14.30
CA PRO A 28 2.06 12.45 14.28
C PRO A 28 1.48 13.50 13.33
N ASP A 29 2.29 14.44 12.85
CA ASP A 29 1.83 15.48 11.91
C ASP A 29 2.14 15.16 10.44
N ARG A 30 2.75 14.00 10.18
CA ARG A 30 3.20 13.63 8.85
C ARG A 30 2.21 12.68 8.17
N VAL A 31 2.01 12.89 6.85
CA VAL A 31 1.29 11.97 5.98
C VAL A 31 2.29 10.99 5.38
N PHE A 32 1.93 9.72 5.33
CA PHE A 32 2.78 8.65 4.80
C PHE A 32 2.25 8.15 3.47
N ASN A 33 3.10 8.16 2.46
CA ASN A 33 2.80 7.67 1.11
C ASN A 33 3.32 6.24 0.97
N ILE A 34 2.41 5.30 0.80
CA ILE A 34 2.69 3.87 0.82
C ILE A 34 2.31 3.26 -0.53
N ALA A 35 3.27 2.64 -1.19
CA ALA A 35 3.02 1.90 -2.44
C ALA A 35 2.96 0.41 -2.14
N VAL A 36 1.93 -0.25 -2.63
CA VAL A 36 1.67 -1.66 -2.38
C VAL A 36 1.60 -2.45 -3.68
N SER A 37 1.75 -3.76 -3.58
CA SER A 37 1.58 -4.67 -4.71
C SER A 37 0.58 -5.77 -4.38
N GLY A 38 0.35 -6.68 -5.33
CA GLY A 38 -0.49 -7.84 -5.16
C GLY A 38 0.29 -9.09 -4.78
N GLY A 39 -0.40 -10.21 -4.66
CA GLY A 39 0.18 -11.51 -4.34
C GLY A 39 -0.16 -11.99 -2.94
N ASN A 40 0.32 -13.20 -2.60
CA ASN A 40 -0.05 -13.88 -1.36
C ASN A 40 0.56 -13.22 -0.10
N THR A 41 1.78 -12.74 -0.20
CA THR A 41 2.44 -12.10 0.95
C THR A 41 1.79 -10.76 1.31
N PRO A 42 1.54 -9.84 0.37
CA PRO A 42 0.73 -8.66 0.66
C PRO A 42 -0.68 -8.99 1.16
N ALA A 43 -1.33 -10.01 0.60
CA ALA A 43 -2.66 -10.42 1.03
C ALA A 43 -2.69 -10.81 2.51
N LEU A 44 -1.72 -11.61 2.95
CA LEU A 44 -1.57 -11.97 4.35
C LEU A 44 -1.37 -10.75 5.23
N MET A 45 -0.51 -9.83 4.81
CA MET A 45 -0.24 -8.61 5.56
C MET A 45 -1.47 -7.71 5.69
N PHE A 46 -2.23 -7.54 4.62
CA PHE A 46 -3.46 -6.74 4.65
C PHE A 46 -4.48 -7.35 5.60
N ASP A 47 -4.65 -8.66 5.54
CA ASP A 47 -5.58 -9.38 6.42
C ASP A 47 -5.20 -9.20 7.90
N LEU A 48 -3.94 -9.42 8.23
CA LEU A 48 -3.43 -9.22 9.59
C LEU A 48 -3.58 -7.77 10.05
N TRP A 49 -3.25 -6.82 9.18
CA TRP A 49 -3.33 -5.41 9.51
C TRP A 49 -4.75 -4.98 9.86
N ALA A 50 -5.72 -5.37 9.05
CA ALA A 50 -7.11 -5.03 9.28
C ALA A 50 -7.69 -5.71 10.52
N ASN A 51 -7.32 -6.97 10.78
CA ASN A 51 -7.93 -7.74 11.86
C ASN A 51 -7.23 -7.60 13.20
N GLU A 52 -5.93 -7.33 13.23
CA GLU A 52 -5.17 -7.30 14.48
C GLU A 52 -4.65 -5.91 14.85
N TYR A 53 -4.49 -4.99 13.90
CA TYR A 53 -3.82 -3.70 14.14
C TYR A 53 -4.67 -2.50 13.73
N MET A 54 -5.96 -2.68 13.53
CA MET A 54 -6.84 -1.60 13.08
C MET A 54 -6.85 -0.42 14.06
N GLU A 55 -6.91 -0.70 15.36
CA GLU A 55 -7.11 0.31 16.37
C GLU A 55 -5.90 1.21 16.62
N ILE A 56 -4.69 0.70 16.34
CA ILE A 56 -3.46 1.44 16.59
C ILE A 56 -2.90 2.14 15.35
N THR A 57 -3.51 1.94 14.19
CA THR A 57 -3.02 2.47 12.92
C THR A 57 -3.59 3.86 12.66
N PRO A 58 -2.76 4.86 12.32
CA PRO A 58 -3.23 6.21 11.98
C PRO A 58 -3.72 6.27 10.52
N TRP A 59 -4.88 5.68 10.25
CA TRP A 59 -5.44 5.54 8.90
C TRP A 59 -5.63 6.87 8.17
N ASP A 60 -5.94 7.94 8.89
CA ASP A 60 -6.16 9.28 8.34
C ASP A 60 -4.89 9.92 7.76
N ARG A 61 -3.74 9.39 8.09
CA ARG A 61 -2.44 9.90 7.62
C ARG A 61 -1.78 8.97 6.61
N MET A 62 -2.48 7.95 6.12
CA MET A 62 -1.99 7.02 5.12
C MET A 62 -2.55 7.36 3.75
N ARG A 63 -1.67 7.45 2.75
CA ARG A 63 -2.03 7.53 1.33
C ARG A 63 -1.52 6.29 0.63
N ILE A 64 -2.40 5.60 -0.07
CA ILE A 64 -2.12 4.30 -0.66
C ILE A 64 -2.02 4.43 -2.18
N TYR A 65 -0.93 3.91 -2.72
CA TYR A 65 -0.65 3.82 -4.15
C TYR A 65 -0.33 2.36 -4.51
N TRP A 66 -0.34 2.05 -5.79
CA TRP A 66 0.00 0.72 -6.28
C TRP A 66 1.27 0.77 -7.11
N VAL A 67 2.13 -0.24 -6.91
CA VAL A 67 3.36 -0.43 -7.71
C VAL A 67 2.99 -0.92 -9.11
N ASP A 68 1.99 -1.80 -9.19
CA ASP A 68 1.49 -2.34 -10.44
C ASP A 68 0.00 -2.71 -10.31
N GLU A 69 -0.64 -2.94 -11.45
CA GLU A 69 -2.00 -3.43 -11.51
C GLU A 69 -2.17 -4.28 -12.75
N ARG A 70 -3.13 -5.18 -12.71
CA ARG A 70 -3.50 -5.99 -13.86
C ARG A 70 -4.47 -5.21 -14.74
N CYS A 71 -4.45 -5.50 -16.06
CA CYS A 71 -5.32 -4.83 -17.04
C CYS A 71 -6.74 -5.39 -16.98
N VAL A 72 -7.37 -5.22 -15.82
CA VAL A 72 -8.71 -5.74 -15.52
C VAL A 72 -9.49 -4.70 -14.70
N PRO A 73 -10.82 -4.78 -14.66
CA PRO A 73 -11.62 -3.91 -13.77
C PRO A 73 -11.33 -4.18 -12.28
N PRO A 74 -11.65 -3.25 -11.39
CA PRO A 74 -11.33 -3.39 -9.97
C PRO A 74 -12.09 -4.49 -9.24
N ASP A 75 -13.18 -4.98 -9.80
CA ASP A 75 -13.96 -6.10 -9.25
C ASP A 75 -13.54 -7.47 -9.78
N ASP A 76 -12.58 -7.50 -10.71
CA ASP A 76 -12.01 -8.76 -11.20
C ASP A 76 -11.13 -9.40 -10.13
N SER A 77 -11.14 -10.74 -10.06
CA SER A 77 -10.35 -11.49 -9.09
C SER A 77 -8.83 -11.30 -9.26
N ASP A 78 -8.39 -10.87 -10.43
CA ASP A 78 -6.97 -10.63 -10.71
C ASP A 78 -6.53 -9.20 -10.33
N SER A 79 -7.46 -8.33 -9.93
CA SER A 79 -7.12 -6.95 -9.57
C SER A 79 -6.38 -6.88 -8.25
N ASN A 80 -5.22 -6.24 -8.26
CA ASN A 80 -4.44 -5.97 -7.03
C ASN A 80 -5.20 -5.02 -6.10
N TYR A 81 -5.84 -4.00 -6.67
CA TYR A 81 -6.70 -3.10 -5.90
C TYR A 81 -7.89 -3.84 -5.28
N GLY A 82 -8.56 -4.69 -6.06
CA GLY A 82 -9.70 -5.47 -5.58
C GLY A 82 -9.36 -6.35 -4.38
N MET A 83 -8.20 -6.95 -4.40
CA MET A 83 -7.69 -7.74 -3.28
C MET A 83 -7.54 -6.89 -2.02
N MET A 84 -6.88 -5.74 -2.12
CA MET A 84 -6.67 -4.88 -0.96
C MET A 84 -7.99 -4.27 -0.45
N ARG A 85 -8.90 -3.91 -1.36
CA ARG A 85 -10.23 -3.44 -0.98
C ARG A 85 -10.96 -4.46 -0.13
N ASN A 86 -10.94 -5.73 -0.55
CA ASN A 86 -11.66 -6.79 0.16
C ASN A 86 -11.03 -7.13 1.51
N LEU A 87 -9.70 -7.09 1.62
CA LEU A 87 -9.00 -7.50 2.83
C LEU A 87 -8.78 -6.36 3.82
N LEU A 88 -8.68 -5.12 3.35
CA LEU A 88 -8.29 -4.00 4.21
C LEU A 88 -9.14 -2.75 4.01
N LEU A 89 -9.22 -2.21 2.80
CA LEU A 89 -9.82 -0.89 2.58
C LEU A 89 -11.30 -0.84 2.94
N GLY A 90 -12.05 -1.92 2.66
CA GLY A 90 -13.48 -1.99 2.92
C GLY A 90 -13.85 -2.20 4.38
N ILE A 91 -12.90 -2.53 5.24
CA ILE A 91 -13.15 -2.84 6.65
C ILE A 91 -12.38 -1.97 7.62
N THR A 92 -11.61 -1.02 7.14
CA THR A 92 -10.85 -0.07 7.97
C THR A 92 -11.32 1.35 7.73
N PRO A 93 -11.05 2.30 8.66
CA PRO A 93 -11.50 3.69 8.52
C PRO A 93 -10.59 4.52 7.63
N ILE A 94 -9.83 3.90 6.72
CA ILE A 94 -9.00 4.66 5.79
C ILE A 94 -9.87 5.57 4.91
N LEU A 95 -9.42 6.80 4.68
CA LEU A 95 -10.17 7.76 3.87
C LEU A 95 -10.09 7.37 2.40
N TYR A 96 -11.24 7.25 1.74
CA TYR A 96 -11.31 6.91 0.32
C TYR A 96 -10.51 7.89 -0.56
N GLU A 97 -10.49 9.16 -0.20
CA GLU A 97 -9.74 10.21 -0.90
C GLU A 97 -8.21 10.04 -0.80
N ASN A 98 -7.75 9.16 0.07
CA ASN A 98 -6.33 8.83 0.24
C ASN A 98 -5.95 7.52 -0.45
N VAL A 99 -6.83 6.96 -1.26
CA VAL A 99 -6.60 5.71 -1.98
C VAL A 99 -6.54 6.00 -3.48
N PHE A 100 -5.39 5.77 -4.10
CA PHE A 100 -5.11 6.13 -5.48
C PHE A 100 -4.81 4.89 -6.32
N ARG A 101 -5.84 4.25 -6.81
CA ARG A 101 -5.68 3.02 -7.59
C ARG A 101 -5.23 3.30 -9.02
N ILE A 102 -4.52 2.33 -9.61
CA ILE A 102 -4.27 2.28 -11.04
C ILE A 102 -5.55 1.73 -11.69
N ARG A 103 -6.01 2.38 -12.75
CA ARG A 103 -7.23 1.97 -13.47
C ARG A 103 -6.90 0.90 -14.51
N GLY A 104 -6.95 -0.35 -14.08
CA GLY A 104 -6.65 -1.49 -14.96
C GLY A 104 -7.62 -1.65 -16.14
N GLU A 105 -8.82 -1.05 -16.04
CA GLU A 105 -9.83 -1.05 -17.09
C GLU A 105 -9.56 -0.01 -18.19
N ALA A 106 -8.68 0.94 -17.95
CA ALA A 106 -8.32 1.97 -18.91
C ALA A 106 -7.27 1.46 -19.91
N LYS A 107 -7.04 2.25 -20.99
CA LYS A 107 -5.96 1.95 -21.93
C LYS A 107 -4.61 2.06 -21.22
N PRO A 108 -3.78 1.00 -21.25
CA PRO A 108 -2.54 0.97 -20.45
C PRO A 108 -1.61 2.15 -20.68
N ALA A 109 -1.41 2.58 -21.92
CA ALA A 109 -0.51 3.70 -22.23
C ALA A 109 -1.01 5.02 -21.63
N LYS A 110 -2.31 5.27 -21.71
CA LYS A 110 -2.91 6.49 -21.12
C LYS A 110 -2.88 6.45 -19.60
N GLU A 111 -3.16 5.31 -19.05
CA GLU A 111 -3.16 5.15 -17.59
C GLU A 111 -1.76 5.27 -17.01
N ALA A 112 -0.75 4.77 -17.67
CA ALA A 112 0.64 4.93 -17.26
C ALA A 112 1.02 6.41 -17.15
N VAL A 113 0.63 7.23 -18.14
CA VAL A 113 0.88 8.67 -18.11
C VAL A 113 0.10 9.34 -16.98
N ARG A 114 -1.20 9.04 -16.85
CA ARG A 114 -2.05 9.62 -15.81
C ARG A 114 -1.49 9.32 -14.42
N TYR A 115 -1.16 8.06 -14.17
CA TYR A 115 -0.69 7.62 -12.86
C TYR A 115 0.68 8.19 -12.53
N SER A 116 1.57 8.24 -13.51
CA SER A 116 2.88 8.86 -13.36
C SER A 116 2.76 10.35 -12.97
N GLU A 117 1.85 11.09 -13.61
CA GLU A 117 1.60 12.49 -13.28
C GLU A 117 1.02 12.65 -11.88
N LEU A 118 0.08 11.78 -11.50
CA LEU A 118 -0.51 11.78 -10.18
C LEU A 118 0.55 11.57 -9.10
N VAL A 119 1.42 10.59 -9.27
CA VAL A 119 2.51 10.32 -8.34
C VAL A 119 3.46 11.51 -8.24
N ARG A 120 3.82 12.11 -9.36
CA ARG A 120 4.70 13.30 -9.38
C ARG A 120 4.09 14.49 -8.66
N GLN A 121 2.78 14.66 -8.72
CA GLN A 121 2.09 15.78 -8.07
C GLN A 121 1.93 15.57 -6.57
N GLN A 122 1.74 14.34 -6.13
CA GLN A 122 1.35 14.03 -4.75
C GLN A 122 2.47 13.52 -3.85
N VAL A 123 3.42 12.79 -4.41
CA VAL A 123 4.52 12.18 -3.65
C VAL A 123 5.71 13.13 -3.61
N PRO A 124 6.23 13.48 -2.43
CA PRO A 124 7.36 14.40 -2.32
C PRO A 124 8.59 13.90 -3.07
N PHE A 125 9.27 14.84 -3.73
CA PHE A 125 10.51 14.55 -4.43
C PHE A 125 11.69 14.56 -3.46
N LYS A 126 12.53 13.54 -3.58
CA LYS A 126 13.84 13.49 -2.94
C LYS A 126 14.85 13.08 -4.01
N ARG A 127 15.96 13.81 -4.09
CA ARG A 127 17.02 13.53 -5.06
C ARG A 127 16.54 13.53 -6.52
N GLY A 128 15.53 14.38 -6.82
CA GLY A 128 15.01 14.52 -8.17
C GLY A 128 13.93 13.53 -8.57
N TRP A 129 13.49 12.66 -7.66
CA TRP A 129 12.46 11.62 -7.92
C TRP A 129 11.38 11.62 -6.86
N PRO A 130 10.12 11.27 -7.21
CA PRO A 130 9.12 10.98 -6.19
C PRO A 130 9.57 9.81 -5.33
N GLU A 131 9.54 9.98 -4.02
CA GLU A 131 9.99 8.94 -3.10
C GLU A 131 8.87 8.57 -2.12
N PHE A 132 8.40 7.33 -2.20
CA PHE A 132 7.45 6.78 -1.24
C PHE A 132 8.13 6.54 0.10
N ASP A 133 7.37 6.69 1.17
CA ASP A 133 7.85 6.36 2.51
C ASP A 133 8.06 4.86 2.68
N ILE A 134 7.16 4.08 2.07
CA ILE A 134 7.19 2.64 2.13
C ILE A 134 6.79 2.08 0.77
N ILE A 135 7.55 1.11 0.29
CA ILE A 135 7.20 0.33 -0.89
C ILE A 135 7.13 -1.13 -0.47
N GLN A 136 5.94 -1.70 -0.54
CA GLN A 136 5.74 -3.11 -0.30
C GLN A 136 5.68 -3.83 -1.64
N ILE A 137 6.74 -4.55 -1.95
CA ILE A 137 6.80 -5.41 -3.13
C ILE A 137 6.42 -6.81 -2.68
N GLY A 138 5.65 -7.50 -3.48
CA GLY A 138 5.33 -8.88 -3.24
C GLY A 138 6.58 -9.76 -3.35
N ARG A 139 6.38 -11.05 -3.57
CA ARG A 139 7.46 -12.01 -3.64
C ARG A 139 8.51 -11.61 -4.70
N ALA A 140 9.77 -11.52 -4.30
CA ALA A 140 10.89 -11.35 -5.21
C ALA A 140 11.07 -12.62 -6.06
N HIS A 141 11.32 -12.43 -7.33
CA HIS A 141 11.56 -13.52 -8.27
C HIS A 141 13.00 -13.55 -8.71
#